data_3d2cd3b88266e06074305893336f0b37
#
_entry.id   3d2cd3b88266e06074305893336f0b37
#
_cell.length_a   1.000
_cell.length_b   1.000
_cell.length_c   1.000
_cell.angle_alpha   90.00
_cell.angle_beta   90.00
_cell.angle_gamma   90.00
#
_symmetry.space_group_name_H-M   'P 1'
#
loop_
_entity.id
_entity.type
_entity.pdbx_description
1 polymer ?
#
loop_
_entity_poly.entity_id
_entity_poly.type
_entity_poly.pdbx_seq_one_letter_code
_entity_poly.pdbx_strand_id
1 'polypeptide(L)'
;MLNIRHAYIAPEAWKYKRLWQLLVLFAFVEFMGSTPKVLQTAFTGGVLHFGTFTTNVLNFVEWTAALAGCLFCLVWIKVFKLKYTQLLTVGVASLAAYPVLMYLLIMPGLNIEALYLPVFMRSFGNAIFFTTLTIYLEEAMPFAHFFMGLTMAGIIRNGPIATLCSGLYSFALRHQIADNLGRGLPYDMTGIMSISIRQLYGYTCFVAIGVLIVFLLWDVQPVRSTLKKMPTWNFVGRMMKKKEKKVANS
;
A
#
# COMPACT_ATOMS: atom_id res chain seq x y z
N MET A 1 26.43 25.15 -7.77
CA MET A 1 26.46 24.24 -6.61
C MET A 1 25.89 24.98 -5.41
N LEU A 2 24.66 24.67 -5.04
CA LEU A 2 24.03 25.24 -3.85
C LEU A 2 24.67 24.60 -2.60
N ASN A 3 25.58 25.32 -1.98
CA ASN A 3 26.20 24.95 -0.71
C ASN A 3 25.21 25.25 0.43
N ILE A 4 24.14 24.43 0.51
CA ILE A 4 23.14 24.55 1.57
C ILE A 4 23.73 23.81 2.78
N ARG A 5 24.23 24.56 3.75
CA ARG A 5 24.83 24.03 5.00
C ARG A 5 23.86 23.15 5.83
N HIS A 6 22.56 23.20 5.52
CA HIS A 6 21.53 22.40 6.13
C HIS A 6 20.56 21.91 5.04
N ALA A 7 21.01 20.99 4.20
CA ALA A 7 20.12 20.36 3.24
C ALA A 7 19.08 19.51 4.02
N TYR A 8 17.80 19.84 3.86
CA TYR A 8 16.70 18.99 4.37
C TYR A 8 16.77 17.56 3.82
N ILE A 9 17.49 17.36 2.73
CA ILE A 9 17.75 16.07 2.11
C ILE A 9 19.28 15.90 2.09
N ALA A 10 19.83 15.15 3.04
CA ALA A 10 21.24 14.82 3.01
C ALA A 10 21.50 13.85 1.83
N PRO A 11 22.41 14.21 0.90
CA PRO A 11 22.74 13.34 -0.24
C PRO A 11 23.29 11.98 0.20
N GLU A 12 23.70 11.87 1.44
CA GLU A 12 24.16 10.62 2.05
C GLU A 12 23.06 9.56 2.18
N ALA A 13 21.79 9.95 2.32
CA ALA A 13 20.67 9.01 2.38
C ALA A 13 20.55 8.17 1.10
N TRP A 14 20.93 8.72 -0.05
CA TRP A 14 20.91 8.01 -1.33
C TRP A 14 21.97 6.91 -1.47
N LYS A 15 22.97 6.88 -0.62
CA LYS A 15 24.01 5.84 -0.61
C LYS A 15 23.50 4.51 -0.04
N TYR A 16 22.38 4.53 0.66
CA TYR A 16 21.82 3.31 1.25
C TYR A 16 21.09 2.47 0.19
N LYS A 17 21.68 1.32 -0.18
CA LYS A 17 21.07 0.37 -1.14
C LYS A 17 19.65 -0.04 -0.75
N ARG A 18 19.38 -0.14 0.55
CA ARG A 18 18.06 -0.51 1.08
C ARG A 18 16.99 0.52 0.82
N LEU A 19 17.33 1.80 0.78
CA LEU A 19 16.40 2.86 0.39
C LEU A 19 15.92 2.66 -1.04
N TRP A 20 16.82 2.36 -1.98
CA TRP A 20 16.47 2.07 -3.36
C TRP A 20 15.58 0.84 -3.52
N GLN A 21 15.90 -0.25 -2.81
CA GLN A 21 15.06 -1.44 -2.80
C GLN A 21 13.64 -1.12 -2.32
N LEU A 22 13.54 -0.30 -1.28
CA LEU A 22 12.27 0.15 -0.73
C LEU A 22 11.50 1.04 -1.71
N LEU A 23 12.18 1.98 -2.41
CA LEU A 23 11.54 2.82 -3.42
C LEU A 23 10.99 2.01 -4.59
N VAL A 24 11.73 1.00 -5.06
CA VAL A 24 11.26 0.08 -6.11
C VAL A 24 10.02 -0.69 -5.62
N LEU A 25 10.04 -1.20 -4.39
CA LEU A 25 8.90 -1.90 -3.81
C LEU A 25 7.69 -0.97 -3.67
N PHE A 26 7.89 0.29 -3.27
CA PHE A 26 6.84 1.30 -3.26
C PHE A 26 6.25 1.56 -4.64
N ALA A 27 7.08 1.61 -5.68
CA ALA A 27 6.60 1.82 -7.05
C ALA A 27 5.66 0.67 -7.49
N PHE A 28 6.03 -0.58 -7.20
CA PHE A 28 5.19 -1.73 -7.50
C PHE A 28 3.87 -1.72 -6.72
N VAL A 29 3.92 -1.42 -5.42
CA VAL A 29 2.72 -1.36 -4.59
C VAL A 29 1.82 -0.19 -4.99
N GLU A 30 2.39 0.95 -5.33
CA GLU A 30 1.61 2.09 -5.81
C GLU A 30 0.99 1.82 -7.18
N PHE A 31 1.67 1.08 -8.05
CA PHE A 31 1.07 0.63 -9.31
C PHE A 31 -0.19 -0.20 -9.06
N MET A 32 -0.16 -1.15 -8.12
CA MET A 32 -1.37 -1.89 -7.72
C MET A 32 -2.39 -1.00 -6.98
N GLY A 33 -1.91 -0.08 -6.14
CA GLY A 33 -2.74 0.79 -5.31
C GLY A 33 -3.41 1.94 -6.06
N SER A 34 -2.92 2.32 -7.25
CA SER A 34 -3.53 3.38 -8.07
C SER A 34 -4.75 2.89 -8.88
N THR A 35 -4.93 1.57 -9.04
CA THR A 35 -6.14 1.01 -9.68
C THR A 35 -7.45 1.53 -9.08
N PRO A 36 -7.61 1.69 -7.75
CA PRO A 36 -8.84 2.23 -7.18
C PRO A 36 -9.11 3.68 -7.55
N LYS A 37 -8.08 4.49 -7.69
CA LYS A 37 -8.24 5.91 -8.04
C LYS A 37 -8.81 6.09 -9.44
N VAL A 38 -8.51 5.18 -10.37
CA VAL A 38 -8.91 5.28 -11.77
C VAL A 38 -10.02 4.27 -12.07
N LEU A 39 -9.74 2.98 -11.92
CA LEU A 39 -10.65 1.92 -12.35
C LEU A 39 -11.86 1.78 -11.41
N GLN A 40 -11.64 1.80 -10.10
CA GLN A 40 -12.74 1.71 -9.14
C GLN A 40 -13.65 2.94 -9.23
N THR A 41 -13.07 4.16 -9.32
CA THR A 41 -13.86 5.38 -9.48
C THR A 41 -14.64 5.39 -10.80
N ALA A 42 -14.02 4.95 -11.88
CA ALA A 42 -14.69 4.81 -13.17
C ALA A 42 -15.84 3.77 -13.11
N PHE A 43 -15.65 2.66 -12.40
CA PHE A 43 -16.67 1.63 -12.23
C PHE A 43 -17.82 2.11 -11.33
N THR A 44 -17.52 2.64 -10.15
CA THR A 44 -18.57 3.08 -9.20
C THR A 44 -19.34 4.30 -9.68
N GLY A 45 -18.66 5.27 -10.31
CA GLY A 45 -19.29 6.50 -10.81
C GLY A 45 -19.84 6.36 -12.23
N GLY A 46 -19.12 5.68 -13.12
CA GLY A 46 -19.48 5.62 -14.54
C GLY A 46 -20.35 4.42 -14.93
N VAL A 47 -20.23 3.28 -14.23
CA VAL A 47 -21.04 2.07 -14.52
C VAL A 47 -22.18 1.89 -13.52
N LEU A 48 -21.88 2.00 -12.22
CA LEU A 48 -22.88 1.76 -11.18
C LEU A 48 -23.65 3.03 -10.78
N HIS A 49 -23.21 4.20 -11.21
CA HIS A 49 -23.81 5.51 -10.89
C HIS A 49 -24.03 5.74 -9.38
N PHE A 50 -23.09 5.26 -8.56
CA PHE A 50 -23.18 5.44 -7.10
C PHE A 50 -23.09 6.91 -6.71
N GLY A 51 -24.02 7.34 -5.88
CA GLY A 51 -24.02 8.69 -5.31
C GLY A 51 -22.92 8.87 -4.25
N THR A 52 -22.75 10.12 -3.81
CA THR A 52 -21.73 10.51 -2.82
C THR A 52 -21.88 9.76 -1.50
N PHE A 53 -23.11 9.50 -1.05
CA PHE A 53 -23.36 8.74 0.18
C PHE A 53 -22.79 7.32 0.10
N THR A 54 -23.06 6.61 -1.00
CA THR A 54 -22.60 5.25 -1.24
C THR A 54 -21.06 5.18 -1.32
N THR A 55 -20.46 6.19 -1.95
CA THR A 55 -18.98 6.31 -1.99
C THR A 55 -18.39 6.54 -0.60
N ASN A 56 -19.05 7.32 0.25
CA ASN A 56 -18.60 7.54 1.63
C ASN A 56 -18.68 6.29 2.50
N VAL A 57 -19.63 5.39 2.25
CA VAL A 57 -19.67 4.08 2.92
C VAL A 57 -18.43 3.25 2.56
N LEU A 58 -18.00 3.25 1.29
CA LEU A 58 -16.75 2.59 0.90
C LEU A 58 -15.53 3.20 1.58
N ASN A 59 -15.47 4.52 1.69
CA ASN A 59 -14.41 5.21 2.43
C ASN A 59 -14.38 4.79 3.90
N PHE A 60 -15.54 4.61 4.53
CA PHE A 60 -15.61 4.12 5.91
C PHE A 60 -15.05 2.70 6.03
N VAL A 61 -15.35 1.81 5.08
CA VAL A 61 -14.75 0.48 5.01
C VAL A 61 -13.23 0.55 4.86
N GLU A 62 -12.71 1.49 4.04
CA GLU A 62 -11.27 1.71 3.91
C GLU A 62 -10.60 2.10 5.23
N TRP A 63 -11.18 3.03 5.96
CA TRP A 63 -10.66 3.49 7.25
C TRP A 63 -10.68 2.39 8.30
N THR A 64 -11.77 1.66 8.41
CA THR A 64 -11.89 0.53 9.37
C THR A 64 -10.91 -0.59 9.04
N ALA A 65 -10.72 -0.90 7.76
CA ALA A 65 -9.73 -1.89 7.32
C ALA A 65 -8.29 -1.45 7.61
N ALA A 66 -7.97 -0.17 7.40
CA ALA A 66 -6.65 0.38 7.72
C ALA A 66 -6.37 0.30 9.24
N LEU A 67 -7.35 0.66 10.07
CA LEU A 67 -7.25 0.52 11.52
C LEU A 67 -7.04 -0.94 11.93
N ALA A 68 -7.82 -1.87 11.37
CA ALA A 68 -7.67 -3.29 11.62
C ALA A 68 -6.27 -3.80 11.21
N GLY A 69 -5.73 -3.33 10.09
CA GLY A 69 -4.37 -3.64 9.65
C GLY A 69 -3.29 -3.16 10.62
N CYS A 70 -3.42 -1.94 11.13
CA CYS A 70 -2.49 -1.41 12.14
C CYS A 70 -2.56 -2.22 13.45
N LEU A 71 -3.77 -2.54 13.92
CA LEU A 71 -3.96 -3.37 15.12
C LEU A 71 -3.39 -4.77 14.91
N PHE A 72 -3.61 -5.36 13.74
CA PHE A 72 -3.05 -6.66 13.38
C PHE A 72 -1.52 -6.64 13.45
N CYS A 73 -0.86 -5.60 12.92
CA CYS A 73 0.59 -5.44 13.02
C CYS A 73 1.06 -5.39 14.47
N LEU A 74 0.36 -4.63 15.33
CA LEU A 74 0.71 -4.53 16.75
C LEU A 74 0.61 -5.89 17.45
N VAL A 75 -0.46 -6.64 17.21
CA VAL A 75 -0.66 -7.97 17.79
C VAL A 75 0.40 -8.95 17.26
N TRP A 76 0.66 -8.95 15.95
CA TRP A 76 1.64 -9.81 15.29
C TRP A 76 3.04 -9.66 15.90
N ILE A 77 3.47 -8.41 16.06
CA ILE A 77 4.82 -8.10 16.56
C ILE A 77 4.92 -8.28 18.07
N LYS A 78 3.93 -7.81 18.84
CA LYS A 78 4.01 -7.83 20.32
C LYS A 78 3.61 -9.16 20.94
N VAL A 79 2.56 -9.81 20.44
CA VAL A 79 2.00 -11.02 21.03
C VAL A 79 2.67 -12.24 20.43
N PHE A 80 2.67 -12.36 19.11
CA PHE A 80 3.20 -13.55 18.44
C PHE A 80 4.71 -13.51 18.24
N LYS A 81 5.35 -12.33 18.37
CA LYS A 81 6.81 -12.14 18.17
C LYS A 81 7.31 -12.75 16.85
N LEU A 82 6.45 -12.80 15.85
CA LEU A 82 6.74 -13.37 14.54
C LEU A 82 7.59 -12.41 13.70
N LYS A 83 8.22 -12.95 12.66
CA LYS A 83 9.10 -12.18 11.78
C LYS A 83 8.27 -11.18 10.96
N TYR A 84 8.73 -9.94 10.87
CA TYR A 84 8.09 -8.91 10.04
C TYR A 84 8.13 -9.23 8.53
N THR A 85 9.03 -10.12 8.07
CA THR A 85 9.00 -10.62 6.68
C THR A 85 7.71 -11.37 6.36
N GLN A 86 7.21 -12.18 7.31
CA GLN A 86 5.94 -12.87 7.17
C GLN A 86 4.77 -11.88 7.15
N LEU A 87 4.84 -10.86 8.00
CA LEU A 87 3.85 -9.79 8.02
C LEU A 87 3.81 -9.03 6.70
N LEU A 88 4.97 -8.73 6.12
CA LEU A 88 5.07 -8.09 4.81
C LEU A 88 4.47 -8.96 3.70
N THR A 89 4.71 -10.28 3.74
CA THR A 89 4.08 -11.23 2.80
C THR A 89 2.57 -11.21 2.90
N VAL A 90 2.01 -11.18 4.12
CA VAL A 90 0.56 -11.05 4.33
C VAL A 90 0.03 -9.74 3.75
N GLY A 91 0.75 -8.62 3.95
CA GLY A 91 0.39 -7.32 3.38
C GLY A 91 0.35 -7.35 1.84
N VAL A 92 1.41 -7.87 1.21
CA VAL A 92 1.49 -7.97 -0.26
C VAL A 92 0.43 -8.95 -0.81
N ALA A 93 0.20 -10.08 -0.14
CA ALA A 93 -0.84 -11.03 -0.54
C ALA A 93 -2.24 -10.42 -0.47
N SER A 94 -2.55 -9.66 0.60
CA SER A 94 -3.82 -8.93 0.73
C SER A 94 -3.99 -7.87 -0.36
N LEU A 95 -2.92 -7.15 -0.71
CA LEU A 95 -2.93 -6.19 -1.81
C LEU A 95 -3.13 -6.86 -3.17
N ALA A 96 -2.52 -8.03 -3.40
CA ALA A 96 -2.69 -8.80 -4.63
C ALA A 96 -4.09 -9.43 -4.74
N ALA A 97 -4.73 -9.76 -3.61
CA ALA A 97 -6.09 -10.26 -3.60
C ALA A 97 -7.12 -9.24 -4.11
N TYR A 98 -6.88 -7.94 -3.92
CA TYR A 98 -7.79 -6.88 -4.36
C TYR A 98 -8.10 -6.91 -5.87
N PRO A 99 -7.14 -6.83 -6.79
CA PRO A 99 -7.44 -6.86 -8.22
C PRO A 99 -8.06 -8.19 -8.67
N VAL A 100 -7.72 -9.30 -8.02
CA VAL A 100 -8.33 -10.61 -8.32
C VAL A 100 -9.81 -10.60 -7.95
N LEU A 101 -10.16 -10.13 -6.76
CA LEU A 101 -11.55 -10.00 -6.33
C LEU A 101 -12.33 -9.04 -7.22
N MET A 102 -11.74 -7.89 -7.57
CA MET A 102 -12.38 -6.94 -8.48
C MET A 102 -12.62 -7.56 -9.86
N TYR A 103 -11.64 -8.26 -10.43
CA TYR A 103 -11.81 -8.96 -11.71
C TYR A 103 -12.98 -9.94 -11.72
N LEU A 104 -13.20 -10.66 -10.62
CA LEU A 104 -14.28 -11.62 -10.46
C LEU A 104 -15.66 -10.96 -10.26
N LEU A 105 -15.67 -9.82 -9.56
CA LEU A 105 -16.90 -9.16 -9.11
C LEU A 105 -17.45 -8.14 -10.11
N ILE A 106 -16.63 -7.61 -11.06
CA ILE A 106 -17.11 -6.58 -11.98
C ILE A 106 -18.20 -7.11 -12.89
N MET A 107 -19.43 -6.70 -12.61
CA MET A 107 -20.63 -6.95 -13.38
C MET A 107 -21.52 -5.70 -13.38
N PRO A 108 -22.27 -5.43 -14.47
CA PRO A 108 -23.29 -4.39 -14.44
C PRO A 108 -24.34 -4.71 -13.38
N GLY A 109 -24.73 -3.71 -12.57
CA GLY A 109 -25.73 -3.89 -11.52
C GLY A 109 -25.21 -4.53 -10.21
N LEU A 110 -23.89 -4.53 -10.01
CA LEU A 110 -23.27 -5.02 -8.77
C LEU A 110 -23.75 -4.24 -7.55
N ASN A 111 -24.09 -4.96 -6.48
CA ASN A 111 -24.45 -4.34 -5.21
C ASN A 111 -23.19 -3.81 -4.50
N ILE A 112 -23.32 -2.69 -3.78
CA ILE A 112 -22.20 -2.06 -3.04
C ILE A 112 -21.55 -3.02 -2.04
N GLU A 113 -22.33 -3.88 -1.40
CA GLU A 113 -21.85 -4.82 -0.38
C GLU A 113 -20.76 -5.75 -0.91
N ALA A 114 -20.84 -6.13 -2.19
CA ALA A 114 -19.84 -6.97 -2.82
C ALA A 114 -18.46 -6.28 -2.92
N LEU A 115 -18.43 -4.94 -2.91
CA LEU A 115 -17.19 -4.16 -2.94
C LEU A 115 -16.53 -4.03 -1.57
N TYR A 116 -17.21 -4.34 -0.47
CA TYR A 116 -16.65 -4.20 0.87
C TYR A 116 -15.43 -5.09 1.06
N LEU A 117 -15.49 -6.35 0.62
CA LEU A 117 -14.39 -7.29 0.79
C LEU A 117 -13.12 -6.88 0.00
N PRO A 118 -13.17 -6.59 -1.32
CA PRO A 118 -11.98 -6.14 -2.04
C PRO A 118 -11.41 -4.83 -1.47
N VAL A 119 -12.27 -3.86 -1.15
CA VAL A 119 -11.84 -2.58 -0.57
C VAL A 119 -11.19 -2.79 0.80
N PHE A 120 -11.75 -3.68 1.63
CA PHE A 120 -11.17 -4.07 2.91
C PHE A 120 -9.78 -4.69 2.72
N MET A 121 -9.64 -5.71 1.86
CA MET A 121 -8.37 -6.40 1.60
C MET A 121 -7.27 -5.44 1.14
N ARG A 122 -7.60 -4.51 0.27
CA ARG A 122 -6.68 -3.48 -0.20
C ARG A 122 -6.19 -2.59 0.94
N SER A 123 -7.11 -2.00 1.71
CA SER A 123 -6.76 -1.04 2.76
C SER A 123 -6.04 -1.71 3.93
N PHE A 124 -6.48 -2.90 4.30
CA PHE A 124 -5.81 -3.76 5.28
C PHE A 124 -4.38 -4.11 4.85
N GLY A 125 -4.21 -4.60 3.62
CA GLY A 125 -2.89 -4.93 3.08
C GLY A 125 -1.98 -3.71 2.98
N ASN A 126 -2.50 -2.56 2.58
CA ASN A 126 -1.77 -1.30 2.50
C ASN A 126 -1.27 -0.83 3.87
N ALA A 127 -2.11 -0.90 4.90
CA ALA A 127 -1.74 -0.56 6.28
C ALA A 127 -0.64 -1.47 6.82
N ILE A 128 -0.76 -2.79 6.62
CA ILE A 128 0.27 -3.76 7.01
C ILE A 128 1.58 -3.47 6.29
N PHE A 129 1.52 -3.30 4.98
CA PHE A 129 2.68 -3.03 4.15
C PHE A 129 3.45 -1.79 4.63
N PHE A 130 2.73 -0.68 4.84
CA PHE A 130 3.34 0.57 5.31
C PHE A 130 3.98 0.45 6.68
N THR A 131 3.24 -0.10 7.64
CA THR A 131 3.75 -0.29 9.00
C THR A 131 5.00 -1.16 9.00
N THR A 132 4.99 -2.24 8.22
CA THR A 132 6.14 -3.15 8.13
C THR A 132 7.35 -2.50 7.46
N LEU A 133 7.12 -1.74 6.39
CA LEU A 133 8.20 -1.01 5.71
C LEU A 133 8.81 0.09 6.57
N THR A 134 8.00 0.79 7.36
CA THR A 134 8.49 1.79 8.30
C THR A 134 9.44 1.15 9.32
N ILE A 135 9.06 0.01 9.89
CA ILE A 135 9.90 -0.75 10.82
C ILE A 135 11.18 -1.22 10.14
N TYR A 136 11.08 -1.75 8.91
CA TYR A 136 12.23 -2.19 8.13
C TYR A 136 13.20 -1.04 7.84
N LEU A 137 12.70 0.14 7.53
CA LEU A 137 13.50 1.33 7.28
C LEU A 137 14.21 1.81 8.56
N GLU A 138 13.51 1.77 9.70
CA GLU A 138 14.07 2.13 11.01
C GLU A 138 15.25 1.23 11.39
N GLU A 139 15.14 -0.08 11.13
CA GLU A 139 16.24 -1.02 11.37
C GLU A 139 17.40 -0.87 10.37
N ALA A 140 17.11 -0.39 9.16
CA ALA A 140 18.06 -0.36 8.07
C ALA A 140 18.93 0.91 8.05
N MET A 141 18.47 2.00 8.67
CA MET A 141 19.10 3.32 8.62
C MET A 141 19.40 3.83 10.01
N PRO A 142 20.51 4.59 10.18
CA PRO A 142 20.74 5.36 11.41
C PRO A 142 19.59 6.31 11.68
N PHE A 143 19.24 6.52 12.94
CA PHE A 143 18.11 7.36 13.36
C PHE A 143 18.13 8.78 12.74
N ALA A 144 19.31 9.35 12.57
CA ALA A 144 19.47 10.67 11.94
C ALA A 144 19.00 10.71 10.47
N HIS A 145 19.06 9.60 9.76
CA HIS A 145 18.66 9.50 8.34
C HIS A 145 17.30 8.84 8.14
N PHE A 146 16.74 8.22 9.18
CA PHE A 146 15.46 7.51 9.12
C PHE A 146 14.30 8.43 8.70
N PHE A 147 14.10 9.54 9.40
CA PHE A 147 13.03 10.48 9.08
C PHE A 147 13.18 11.06 7.67
N MET A 148 14.39 11.33 7.25
CA MET A 148 14.68 11.80 5.91
C MET A 148 14.34 10.73 4.87
N GLY A 149 14.77 9.48 5.09
CA GLY A 149 14.43 8.36 4.21
C GLY A 149 12.91 8.15 4.09
N LEU A 150 12.19 8.24 5.21
CA LEU A 150 10.73 8.12 5.25
C LEU A 150 10.04 9.27 4.50
N THR A 151 10.50 10.51 4.71
CA THR A 151 9.96 11.69 4.01
C THR A 151 10.20 11.60 2.51
N MET A 152 11.40 11.21 2.08
CA MET A 152 11.73 11.01 0.66
C MET A 152 10.86 9.93 0.02
N ALA A 153 10.71 8.78 0.71
CA ALA A 153 9.84 7.70 0.24
C ALA A 153 8.38 8.18 0.10
N GLY A 154 7.90 8.97 1.06
CA GLY A 154 6.56 9.58 1.01
C GLY A 154 6.37 10.56 -0.15
N ILE A 155 7.34 11.46 -0.39
CA ILE A 155 7.30 12.42 -1.50
C ILE A 155 7.33 11.70 -2.85
N ILE A 156 8.25 10.76 -3.04
CA ILE A 156 8.39 10.03 -4.31
C ILE A 156 7.15 9.20 -4.59
N ARG A 157 6.61 8.52 -3.58
CA ARG A 157 5.40 7.72 -3.71
C ARG A 157 4.17 8.56 -4.05
N ASN A 158 3.86 9.56 -3.22
CA ASN A 158 2.61 10.33 -3.35
C ASN A 158 2.65 11.36 -4.50
N GLY A 159 3.84 11.75 -4.96
CA GLY A 159 4.05 12.65 -6.07
C GLY A 159 4.21 11.89 -7.40
N PRO A 160 5.46 11.71 -7.88
CA PRO A 160 5.70 11.23 -9.23
C PRO A 160 5.17 9.81 -9.49
N ILE A 161 5.33 8.86 -8.54
CA ILE A 161 4.91 7.48 -8.77
C ILE A 161 3.38 7.38 -8.86
N ALA A 162 2.66 7.97 -7.92
CA ALA A 162 1.19 7.95 -7.94
C ALA A 162 0.61 8.62 -9.19
N THR A 163 1.21 9.73 -9.62
CA THR A 163 0.77 10.46 -10.82
C THR A 163 1.02 9.65 -12.09
N LEU A 164 2.22 9.07 -12.23
CA LEU A 164 2.55 8.21 -13.37
C LEU A 164 1.65 6.98 -13.44
N CYS A 165 1.45 6.28 -12.33
CA CYS A 165 0.60 5.11 -12.29
C CYS A 165 -0.86 5.45 -12.63
N SER A 166 -1.41 6.52 -12.05
CA SER A 166 -2.77 6.97 -12.35
C SER A 166 -2.92 7.41 -13.81
N GLY A 167 -1.91 8.08 -14.37
CA GLY A 167 -1.86 8.45 -15.78
C GLY A 167 -1.86 7.25 -16.72
N LEU A 168 -1.05 6.22 -16.41
CA LEU A 168 -1.00 4.97 -17.16
C LEU A 168 -2.34 4.24 -17.17
N TYR A 169 -2.99 4.13 -15.99
CA TYR A 169 -4.33 3.51 -15.92
C TYR A 169 -5.39 4.31 -16.66
N SER A 170 -5.35 5.64 -16.57
CA SER A 170 -6.29 6.50 -17.32
C SER A 170 -6.12 6.37 -18.82
N PHE A 171 -4.88 6.35 -19.29
CA PHE A 171 -4.56 6.13 -20.70
C PHE A 171 -5.01 4.74 -21.17
N ALA A 172 -4.64 3.69 -20.42
CA ALA A 172 -5.02 2.32 -20.72
C ALA A 172 -6.54 2.14 -20.77
N LEU A 173 -7.29 2.76 -19.83
CA LEU A 173 -8.75 2.69 -19.80
C LEU A 173 -9.36 3.32 -21.04
N ARG A 174 -8.91 4.52 -21.44
CA ARG A 174 -9.39 5.19 -22.66
C ARG A 174 -9.09 4.36 -23.91
N HIS A 175 -7.90 3.83 -24.02
CA HIS A 175 -7.49 2.99 -25.16
C HIS A 175 -8.34 1.72 -25.23
N GLN A 176 -8.55 1.04 -24.08
CA GLN A 176 -9.35 -0.18 -24.04
C GLN A 176 -10.83 0.06 -24.37
N ILE A 177 -11.39 1.19 -23.93
CA ILE A 177 -12.75 1.59 -24.31
C ILE A 177 -12.83 1.84 -25.82
N ALA A 178 -11.87 2.58 -26.39
CA ALA A 178 -11.83 2.85 -27.83
C ALA A 178 -11.71 1.57 -28.65
N ASP A 179 -10.86 0.63 -28.24
CA ASP A 179 -10.69 -0.66 -28.92
C ASP A 179 -11.97 -1.50 -28.85
N ASN A 180 -12.64 -1.56 -27.70
CA ASN A 180 -13.88 -2.31 -27.56
C ASN A 180 -15.05 -1.69 -28.33
N LEU A 181 -15.10 -0.35 -28.45
CA LEU A 181 -16.03 0.36 -29.34
C LEU A 181 -15.74 0.05 -30.80
N GLY A 182 -14.48 0.07 -31.22
CA GLY A 182 -14.08 -0.25 -32.59
C GLY A 182 -14.37 -1.67 -33.04
N ARG A 183 -14.47 -2.61 -32.07
CA ARG A 183 -14.87 -4.01 -32.35
C ARG A 183 -16.36 -4.20 -32.57
N GLY A 184 -17.18 -3.16 -32.41
CA GLY A 184 -18.63 -3.23 -32.64
C GLY A 184 -19.35 -4.19 -31.70
N LEU A 185 -18.90 -4.29 -30.44
CA LEU A 185 -19.55 -5.16 -29.45
C LEU A 185 -21.02 -4.72 -29.25
N PRO A 186 -21.98 -5.66 -29.18
CA PRO A 186 -23.41 -5.34 -29.06
C PRO A 186 -23.79 -4.96 -27.63
N TYR A 187 -23.04 -4.06 -27.02
CA TYR A 187 -23.24 -3.59 -25.64
C TYR A 187 -23.45 -2.07 -25.60
N ASP A 188 -24.27 -1.64 -24.65
CA ASP A 188 -24.38 -0.23 -24.31
C ASP A 188 -23.04 0.32 -23.80
N MET A 189 -22.89 1.64 -23.78
CA MET A 189 -21.66 2.30 -23.32
C MET A 189 -21.24 1.88 -21.90
N THR A 190 -22.20 1.63 -21.01
CA THR A 190 -21.97 1.11 -19.65
C THR A 190 -21.41 -0.31 -19.66
N GLY A 191 -21.92 -1.16 -20.56
CA GLY A 191 -21.43 -2.52 -20.75
C GLY A 191 -20.02 -2.55 -21.31
N ILE A 192 -19.71 -1.72 -22.32
CA ILE A 192 -18.38 -1.59 -22.90
C ILE A 192 -17.39 -1.11 -21.84
N MET A 193 -17.77 -0.10 -21.05
CA MET A 193 -16.95 0.40 -19.96
C MET A 193 -16.68 -0.66 -18.90
N SER A 194 -17.69 -1.42 -18.50
CA SER A 194 -17.55 -2.52 -17.54
C SER A 194 -16.58 -3.60 -18.02
N ILE A 195 -16.70 -4.03 -19.30
CA ILE A 195 -15.81 -5.01 -19.91
C ILE A 195 -14.38 -4.47 -19.96
N SER A 196 -14.19 -3.22 -20.36
CA SER A 196 -12.87 -2.58 -20.44
C SER A 196 -12.20 -2.50 -19.08
N ILE A 197 -12.94 -2.13 -18.03
CA ILE A 197 -12.43 -2.08 -16.65
C ILE A 197 -12.06 -3.49 -16.18
N ARG A 198 -12.93 -4.49 -16.44
CA ARG A 198 -12.65 -5.88 -16.08
C ARG A 198 -11.38 -6.41 -16.74
N GLN A 199 -11.17 -6.13 -18.03
CA GLN A 199 -9.95 -6.52 -18.75
C GLN A 199 -8.70 -5.89 -18.12
N LEU A 200 -8.76 -4.61 -17.74
CA LEU A 200 -7.65 -3.93 -17.08
C LEU A 200 -7.36 -4.51 -15.68
N TYR A 201 -8.37 -4.87 -14.93
CA TYR A 201 -8.16 -5.62 -13.67
C TYR A 201 -7.52 -6.98 -13.93
N GLY A 202 -7.87 -7.66 -15.02
CA GLY A 202 -7.20 -8.90 -15.45
C GLY A 202 -5.69 -8.70 -15.66
N TYR A 203 -5.28 -7.66 -16.39
CA TYR A 203 -3.85 -7.32 -16.54
C TYR A 203 -3.21 -6.98 -15.19
N THR A 204 -3.90 -6.26 -14.34
CA THR A 204 -3.41 -5.94 -12.99
C THR A 204 -3.24 -7.20 -12.14
N CYS A 205 -4.08 -8.21 -12.28
CA CYS A 205 -3.92 -9.51 -11.60
C CYS A 205 -2.59 -10.18 -11.98
N PHE A 206 -2.24 -10.21 -13.27
CA PHE A 206 -0.96 -10.79 -13.71
C PHE A 206 0.22 -10.03 -13.10
N VAL A 207 0.16 -8.70 -13.08
CA VAL A 207 1.20 -7.88 -12.44
C VAL A 207 1.26 -8.16 -10.94
N ALA A 208 0.13 -8.22 -10.25
CA ALA A 208 0.05 -8.48 -8.81
C ALA A 208 0.61 -9.86 -8.44
N ILE A 209 0.28 -10.89 -9.21
CA ILE A 209 0.82 -12.25 -9.04
C ILE A 209 2.33 -12.23 -9.30
N GLY A 210 2.78 -11.57 -10.37
CA GLY A 210 4.21 -11.41 -10.69
C GLY A 210 4.98 -10.72 -9.55
N VAL A 211 4.45 -9.65 -8.99
CA VAL A 211 5.03 -8.94 -7.84
C VAL A 211 5.10 -9.86 -6.62
N LEU A 212 4.03 -10.62 -6.35
CA LEU A 212 4.00 -11.56 -5.23
C LEU A 212 5.06 -12.66 -5.41
N ILE A 213 5.21 -13.23 -6.60
CA ILE A 213 6.23 -14.23 -6.92
C ILE A 213 7.63 -13.63 -6.75
N VAL A 214 7.90 -12.47 -7.34
CA VAL A 214 9.19 -11.78 -7.19
C VAL A 214 9.48 -11.51 -5.72
N PHE A 215 8.47 -11.10 -4.96
CA PHE A 215 8.61 -10.84 -3.54
C PHE A 215 8.93 -12.12 -2.73
N LEU A 216 8.28 -13.23 -3.04
CA LEU A 216 8.54 -14.52 -2.39
C LEU A 216 9.91 -15.09 -2.76
N LEU A 217 10.37 -14.87 -4.01
CA LEU A 217 11.70 -15.31 -4.48
C LEU A 217 12.80 -14.34 -4.05
N TRP A 218 12.45 -13.07 -3.85
CA TRP A 218 13.39 -12.08 -3.35
C TRP A 218 13.62 -12.40 -1.88
N ASP A 219 14.73 -13.07 -1.62
CA ASP A 219 15.23 -13.26 -0.27
C ASP A 219 15.56 -11.85 0.29
N VAL A 220 14.51 -11.15 0.76
CA VAL A 220 14.65 -10.02 1.66
C VAL A 220 15.27 -10.62 2.91
N GLN A 221 16.59 -10.87 2.82
CA GLN A 221 17.32 -11.42 3.94
C GLN A 221 16.89 -10.62 5.17
N PRO A 222 16.21 -11.25 6.12
CA PRO A 222 15.95 -10.57 7.36
C PRO A 222 17.33 -10.13 7.82
N VAL A 223 17.53 -8.83 7.94
CA VAL A 223 18.60 -8.35 8.79
C VAL A 223 18.40 -9.18 10.03
N ARG A 224 19.34 -10.07 10.33
CA ARG A 224 19.38 -10.78 11.62
C ARG A 224 19.41 -9.69 12.66
N SER A 225 18.20 -9.19 12.90
CA SER A 225 17.96 -8.08 13.78
C SER A 225 18.37 -8.59 15.13
N THR A 226 19.37 -8.02 15.62
CA THR A 226 19.54 -7.80 17.03
C THR A 226 18.29 -7.05 17.54
N LEU A 227 17.10 -7.69 17.50
CA LEU A 227 15.89 -7.30 18.23
C LEU A 227 16.18 -7.10 19.74
N LYS A 228 17.42 -7.39 20.16
CA LYS A 228 17.93 -7.17 21.52
C LYS A 228 18.27 -5.72 21.85
N LYS A 229 18.22 -4.78 20.90
CA LYS A 229 18.61 -3.37 21.17
C LYS A 229 17.73 -2.38 20.42
N MET A 230 16.43 -2.32 20.69
CA MET A 230 15.67 -1.10 20.43
C MET A 230 15.92 -0.09 21.56
N PRO A 231 16.71 0.98 21.36
CA PRO A 231 16.99 1.95 22.43
C PRO A 231 15.73 2.70 22.87
N THR A 232 14.73 2.83 22.02
CA THR A 232 13.47 3.54 22.29
C THR A 232 12.59 2.83 23.33
N TRP A 233 12.51 1.50 23.30
CA TRP A 233 11.73 0.74 24.31
C TRP A 233 12.40 0.70 25.67
N ASN A 234 13.74 0.69 25.70
CA ASN A 234 14.49 0.85 26.94
C ASN A 234 14.31 2.23 27.56
N PHE A 235 14.01 3.26 26.77
CA PHE A 235 13.78 4.62 27.26
C PHE A 235 12.44 4.72 27.98
N VAL A 236 11.35 4.22 27.40
CA VAL A 236 10.02 4.21 28.03
C VAL A 236 10.02 3.32 29.27
N GLY A 237 10.63 2.13 29.21
CA GLY A 237 10.79 1.23 30.35
C GLY A 237 11.66 1.83 31.48
N ARG A 238 12.69 2.61 31.17
CA ARG A 238 13.48 3.34 32.16
C ARG A 238 12.71 4.51 32.75
N MET A 239 11.88 5.20 31.97
CA MET A 239 11.04 6.29 32.49
C MET A 239 9.96 5.75 33.45
N MET A 240 9.34 4.61 33.14
CA MET A 240 8.37 3.98 34.05
C MET A 240 9.03 3.50 35.34
N LYS A 241 10.17 2.80 35.26
CA LYS A 241 10.93 2.40 36.46
C LYS A 241 11.43 3.57 37.30
N LYS A 242 11.72 4.72 36.69
CA LYS A 242 12.13 5.93 37.42
C LYS A 242 10.96 6.60 38.13
N LYS A 243 9.75 6.49 37.56
CA LYS A 243 8.50 6.95 38.19
C LYS A 243 8.10 6.07 39.37
N GLU A 244 8.18 4.74 39.23
CA GLU A 244 7.92 3.80 40.33
C GLU A 244 8.88 3.97 41.51
N LYS A 245 10.19 4.17 41.23
CA LYS A 245 11.16 4.44 42.29
C LYS A 245 10.95 5.79 43.02
N LYS A 246 10.38 6.80 42.34
CA LYS A 246 10.03 8.06 42.98
C LYS A 246 8.81 7.95 43.88
N VAL A 247 7.85 7.14 43.50
CA VAL A 247 6.61 6.88 44.29
C VAL A 247 6.90 5.97 45.48
N ALA A 248 7.87 5.08 45.38
CA ALA A 248 8.25 4.18 46.47
C ALA A 248 9.14 4.84 47.55
N ASN A 249 9.73 6.02 47.26
CA ASN A 249 10.60 6.77 48.16
C ASN A 249 9.96 8.07 48.69
N SER A 250 8.67 8.30 48.42
CA SER A 250 7.83 9.34 48.99
C SER A 250 6.82 8.74 49.99
#